data_5d39ea17b907bbd4c6119b76d91b3a87
#
_entry.id   5d39ea17b907bbd4c6119b76d91b3a87
#
_cell.length_a   1.000
_cell.length_b   1.000
_cell.length_c   1.000
_cell.angle_alpha   90.00
_cell.angle_beta   90.00
_cell.angle_gamma   90.00
#
_symmetry.space_group_name_H-M   'P 1'
#
loop_
_entity.id
_entity.type
_entity.pdbx_description
1 polymer ?
#
loop_
_entity_poly.entity_id
_entity_poly.type
_entity_poly.pdbx_seq_one_letter_code
_entity_poly.pdbx_strand_id
1 'polypeptide(L)'
;MRLRTIASAVVLALACGAPATAGASHDARDVPLVDQNGAAFTLRDLRRPTAVIFVATRCGDACPIAEALFARLSDELARAHLDARLLTVTLDPEHDAPIVMSEKARSFRADARIWRWASGKPPDVERLLDAFNVERLDGRFHGTYAYVLDARGIPTRLVLLSTGADRELLGDLRSAGARRG
;
A
#
# COMPACT_ATOMS: atom_id res chain seq x y z
N MET A 1 64.97 -54.63 -16.50
CA MET A 1 63.52 -54.60 -16.33
C MET A 1 63.20 -53.38 -15.42
N ARG A 2 62.80 -52.25 -16.00
CA ARG A 2 62.61 -50.97 -15.26
C ARG A 2 61.13 -50.71 -15.17
N LEU A 3 60.57 -50.71 -13.94
CA LEU A 3 59.19 -50.33 -13.64
C LEU A 3 59.08 -48.78 -13.70
N ARG A 4 58.18 -48.32 -14.51
CA ARG A 4 57.79 -46.92 -14.55
C ARG A 4 56.52 -46.71 -13.70
N THR A 5 56.66 -46.04 -12.61
CA THR A 5 55.57 -45.61 -11.75
C THR A 5 54.87 -44.39 -12.38
N ILE A 6 53.58 -44.51 -12.66
CA ILE A 6 52.74 -43.40 -13.16
C ILE A 6 52.09 -42.75 -11.93
N ALA A 7 52.45 -41.54 -11.65
CA ALA A 7 51.78 -40.74 -10.62
C ALA A 7 50.53 -40.06 -11.20
N SER A 8 49.37 -40.48 -10.74
CA SER A 8 48.09 -39.82 -11.06
C SER A 8 47.92 -38.58 -10.19
N ALA A 9 47.92 -37.41 -10.81
CA ALA A 9 47.57 -36.17 -10.16
C ALA A 9 46.03 -36.03 -10.14
N VAL A 10 45.44 -36.03 -8.94
CA VAL A 10 44.02 -35.71 -8.72
C VAL A 10 43.90 -34.20 -8.64
N VAL A 11 43.27 -33.60 -9.64
CA VAL A 11 42.92 -32.18 -9.64
C VAL A 11 41.58 -32.03 -8.88
N LEU A 12 41.64 -31.50 -7.68
CA LEU A 12 40.47 -31.16 -6.87
C LEU A 12 39.92 -29.81 -7.35
N ALA A 13 38.86 -29.79 -8.15
CA ALA A 13 38.17 -28.60 -8.57
C ALA A 13 37.34 -28.03 -7.39
N LEU A 14 37.81 -26.95 -6.75
CA LEU A 14 36.98 -26.14 -5.83
C LEU A 14 35.91 -25.45 -6.64
N ALA A 15 34.67 -25.95 -6.57
CA ALA A 15 33.49 -25.23 -7.03
C ALA A 15 33.23 -24.09 -6.06
N CYS A 16 33.60 -22.86 -6.45
CA CYS A 16 33.26 -21.64 -5.76
C CYS A 16 31.78 -21.39 -6.02
N GLY A 17 30.90 -21.91 -5.14
CA GLY A 17 29.48 -21.60 -5.15
C GLY A 17 29.31 -20.12 -4.76
N ALA A 18 28.99 -19.24 -5.73
CA ALA A 18 28.55 -17.89 -5.44
C ALA A 18 27.26 -17.97 -4.59
N PRO A 19 27.14 -17.22 -3.48
CA PRO A 19 25.87 -17.16 -2.77
C PRO A 19 24.84 -16.53 -3.72
N ALA A 20 23.78 -17.28 -4.02
CA ALA A 20 22.59 -16.72 -4.65
C ALA A 20 22.06 -15.65 -3.67
N THR A 21 22.24 -14.39 -4.02
CA THR A 21 21.52 -13.30 -3.37
C THR A 21 20.04 -13.55 -3.61
N ALA A 22 19.38 -14.19 -2.63
CA ALA A 22 17.93 -14.23 -2.56
C ALA A 22 17.48 -12.77 -2.59
N GLY A 23 16.94 -12.33 -3.73
CA GLY A 23 16.32 -11.02 -3.85
C GLY A 23 15.28 -10.94 -2.73
N ALA A 24 15.51 -10.06 -1.76
CA ALA A 24 14.57 -9.81 -0.71
C ALA A 24 13.27 -9.38 -1.39
N SER A 25 12.25 -10.23 -1.37
CA SER A 25 10.90 -9.85 -1.73
C SER A 25 10.49 -8.79 -0.71
N HIS A 26 10.63 -7.53 -1.07
CA HIS A 26 10.26 -6.44 -0.19
C HIS A 26 8.74 -6.50 0.00
N ASP A 27 8.32 -6.87 1.20
CA ASP A 27 6.92 -6.85 1.58
C ASP A 27 6.37 -5.43 1.38
N ALA A 28 5.29 -5.30 0.60
CA ALA A 28 4.65 -4.01 0.35
C ALA A 28 4.31 -3.26 1.64
N ARG A 29 4.12 -3.98 2.74
CA ARG A 29 3.83 -3.40 4.06
C ARG A 29 5.02 -2.65 4.67
N ASP A 30 6.22 -2.87 4.18
CA ASP A 30 7.46 -2.21 4.64
C ASP A 30 7.81 -0.98 3.79
N VAL A 31 6.99 -0.65 2.79
CA VAL A 31 7.20 0.54 1.95
C VAL A 31 7.06 1.80 2.82
N PRO A 32 8.10 2.66 2.85
CA PRO A 32 8.05 3.89 3.63
C PRO A 32 7.12 4.90 2.96
N LEU A 33 6.19 5.42 3.74
CA LEU A 33 5.25 6.49 3.37
C LEU A 33 5.42 7.68 4.30
N VAL A 34 4.97 8.84 3.86
CA VAL A 34 4.92 10.08 4.63
C VAL A 34 3.47 10.60 4.60
N ASP A 35 2.89 10.86 5.77
CA ASP A 35 1.53 11.37 5.83
C ASP A 35 1.45 12.89 5.57
N GLN A 36 0.23 13.43 5.50
CA GLN A 36 -0.05 14.84 5.27
C GLN A 36 0.54 15.79 6.33
N ASN A 37 1.01 15.27 7.45
CA ASN A 37 1.66 16.03 8.51
C ASN A 37 3.19 15.89 8.50
N GLY A 38 3.73 15.13 7.53
CA GLY A 38 5.17 14.84 7.42
C GLY A 38 5.63 13.67 8.30
N ALA A 39 4.73 12.94 8.94
CA ALA A 39 5.10 11.78 9.76
C ALA A 39 5.35 10.55 8.89
N ALA A 40 6.53 9.93 9.06
CA ALA A 40 6.87 8.69 8.37
C ALA A 40 6.14 7.50 8.99
N PHE A 41 5.68 6.57 8.16
CA PHE A 41 5.03 5.34 8.58
C PHE A 41 5.09 4.28 7.47
N THR A 42 4.67 3.06 7.79
CA THR A 42 4.47 1.95 6.85
C THR A 42 3.08 1.34 7.06
N LEU A 43 2.65 0.44 6.18
CA LEU A 43 1.36 -0.24 6.39
C LEU A 43 1.36 -1.12 7.66
N ARG A 44 2.53 -1.55 8.16
CA ARG A 44 2.63 -2.28 9.44
C ARG A 44 2.26 -1.41 10.65
N ASP A 45 2.32 -0.09 10.51
CA ASP A 45 2.04 0.85 11.60
C ASP A 45 0.56 1.18 11.75
N LEU A 46 -0.30 0.70 10.84
CA LEU A 46 -1.74 1.01 10.85
C LEU A 46 -2.45 0.46 12.09
N ARG A 47 -2.11 -0.76 12.53
CA ARG A 47 -2.60 -1.42 13.76
C ARG A 47 -4.12 -1.53 13.87
N ARG A 48 -4.87 -1.15 12.83
CA ARG A 48 -6.33 -1.17 12.75
C ARG A 48 -6.79 -1.57 11.36
N PRO A 49 -7.99 -2.17 11.21
CA PRO A 49 -8.58 -2.36 9.90
C PRO A 49 -8.61 -1.03 9.15
N THR A 50 -8.15 -1.04 7.92
CA THR A 50 -7.98 0.19 7.15
C THR A 50 -8.49 -0.01 5.73
N ALA A 51 -9.37 0.88 5.25
CA ALA A 51 -9.68 0.97 3.83
C ALA A 51 -8.67 1.90 3.15
N VAL A 52 -8.13 1.45 2.01
CA VAL A 52 -7.12 2.19 1.24
C VAL A 52 -7.66 2.49 -0.15
N ILE A 53 -7.51 3.73 -0.60
CA ILE A 53 -7.68 4.13 -2.01
C ILE A 53 -6.40 4.75 -2.53
N PHE A 54 -6.25 4.68 -3.85
CA PHE A 54 -5.17 5.32 -4.57
C PHE A 54 -5.73 6.42 -5.45
N VAL A 55 -5.25 7.66 -5.29
CA VAL A 55 -5.71 8.84 -6.03
C VAL A 55 -4.53 9.74 -6.42
N ALA A 56 -4.72 10.55 -7.47
CA ALA A 56 -3.83 11.66 -7.77
C ALA A 56 -4.59 12.97 -7.53
N THR A 57 -3.98 13.94 -6.85
CA THR A 57 -4.67 15.20 -6.50
C THR A 57 -5.07 16.01 -7.71
N ARG A 58 -4.41 15.78 -8.85
CA ARG A 58 -4.68 16.43 -10.16
C ARG A 58 -5.56 15.60 -11.10
N CYS A 59 -6.10 14.47 -10.65
CA CYS A 59 -7.02 13.64 -11.42
C CYS A 59 -8.40 14.32 -11.50
N GLY A 60 -8.94 14.48 -12.71
CA GLY A 60 -10.25 15.10 -12.94
C GLY A 60 -11.43 14.14 -12.97
N ASP A 61 -11.19 12.82 -13.06
CA ASP A 61 -12.23 11.85 -13.39
C ASP A 61 -12.67 10.98 -12.20
N ALA A 62 -12.03 9.83 -12.01
CA ALA A 62 -12.45 8.84 -11.01
C ALA A 62 -12.07 9.23 -9.56
N CYS A 63 -10.97 9.97 -9.37
CA CYS A 63 -10.48 10.31 -8.04
C CYS A 63 -11.49 11.13 -7.20
N PRO A 64 -12.21 12.15 -7.74
CA PRO A 64 -13.23 12.86 -6.97
C PRO A 64 -14.35 11.96 -6.46
N ILE A 65 -14.70 10.90 -7.17
CA ILE A 65 -15.72 9.93 -6.74
C ILE A 65 -15.21 9.12 -5.55
N ALA A 66 -13.97 8.62 -5.64
CA ALA A 66 -13.31 7.87 -4.57
C ALA A 66 -13.16 8.72 -3.29
N GLU A 67 -12.73 9.96 -3.45
CA GLU A 67 -12.56 10.94 -2.36
C GLU A 67 -13.90 11.28 -1.69
N ALA A 68 -14.95 11.54 -2.46
CA ALA A 68 -16.29 11.81 -1.94
C ALA A 68 -16.89 10.59 -1.20
N LEU A 69 -16.61 9.38 -1.68
CA LEU A 69 -16.99 8.15 -1.01
C LEU A 69 -16.27 8.02 0.33
N PHE A 70 -14.97 8.29 0.38
CA PHE A 70 -14.20 8.25 1.62
C PHE A 70 -14.61 9.35 2.60
N ALA A 71 -15.02 10.52 2.14
CA ALA A 71 -15.56 11.56 3.01
C ALA A 71 -16.84 11.06 3.72
N ARG A 72 -17.78 10.46 3.00
CA ARG A 72 -18.99 9.86 3.61
C ARG A 72 -18.64 8.73 4.57
N LEU A 73 -17.73 7.84 4.17
CA LEU A 73 -17.29 6.72 5.01
C LEU A 73 -16.60 7.20 6.28
N SER A 74 -15.82 8.29 6.21
CA SER A 74 -15.20 8.93 7.39
C SER A 74 -16.25 9.39 8.40
N ASP A 75 -17.32 10.03 7.94
CA ASP A 75 -18.44 10.45 8.79
C ASP A 75 -19.18 9.27 9.41
N GLU A 76 -19.31 8.16 8.67
CA GLU A 76 -19.95 6.94 9.17
C GLU A 76 -19.10 6.23 10.21
N LEU A 77 -17.78 6.15 10.00
CA LEU A 77 -16.85 5.61 11.00
C LEU A 77 -16.90 6.40 12.30
N ALA A 78 -16.91 7.73 12.21
CA ALA A 78 -17.01 8.61 13.36
C ALA A 78 -18.33 8.40 14.12
N ARG A 79 -19.48 8.39 13.41
CA ARG A 79 -20.81 8.19 14.02
C ARG A 79 -20.97 6.80 14.64
N ALA A 80 -20.39 5.78 14.01
CA ALA A 80 -20.44 4.40 14.49
C ALA A 80 -19.43 4.10 15.60
N HIS A 81 -18.54 5.04 15.93
CA HIS A 81 -17.40 4.83 16.85
C HIS A 81 -16.57 3.58 16.49
N LEU A 82 -16.45 3.30 15.20
CA LEU A 82 -15.74 2.11 14.72
C LEU A 82 -14.23 2.35 14.75
N ASP A 83 -13.50 1.46 15.42
CA ASP A 83 -12.03 1.52 15.49
C ASP A 83 -11.37 1.02 14.19
N ALA A 84 -11.62 1.74 13.11
CA ALA A 84 -11.07 1.54 11.77
C ALA A 84 -10.48 2.85 11.24
N ARG A 85 -9.75 2.76 10.12
CA ARG A 85 -9.07 3.91 9.49
C ARG A 85 -9.33 3.94 8.00
N LEU A 86 -9.12 5.12 7.42
CA LEU A 86 -9.06 5.36 6.00
C LEU A 86 -7.66 5.84 5.64
N LEU A 87 -7.15 5.39 4.51
CA LEU A 87 -5.87 5.80 3.97
C LEU A 87 -6.02 6.11 2.49
N THR A 88 -5.67 7.32 2.11
CA THR A 88 -5.49 7.71 0.72
C THR A 88 -4.01 7.75 0.41
N VAL A 89 -3.56 7.01 -0.61
CA VAL A 89 -2.16 7.03 -1.08
C VAL A 89 -2.13 7.65 -2.47
N THR A 90 -1.13 8.48 -2.72
CA THR A 90 -0.98 9.12 -4.03
C THR A 90 -0.68 8.12 -5.15
N LEU A 91 -1.20 8.42 -6.35
CA LEU A 91 -0.80 7.82 -7.63
C LEU A 91 0.32 8.63 -8.33
N ASP A 92 0.58 9.86 -7.87
CA ASP A 92 1.49 10.82 -8.52
C ASP A 92 2.42 11.46 -7.47
N PRO A 93 3.36 10.69 -6.91
CA PRO A 93 4.22 11.16 -5.81
C PRO A 93 5.15 12.30 -6.21
N GLU A 94 5.40 12.52 -7.50
CA GLU A 94 6.23 13.63 -7.99
C GLU A 94 5.54 14.99 -7.79
N HIS A 95 4.21 15.03 -7.80
CA HIS A 95 3.41 16.25 -7.67
C HIS A 95 2.66 16.33 -6.34
N ASP A 96 2.40 15.19 -5.72
CA ASP A 96 1.60 15.09 -4.50
C ASP A 96 2.50 15.05 -3.25
N ALA A 97 3.28 16.12 -3.05
CA ALA A 97 4.06 16.29 -1.82
C ALA A 97 3.15 16.35 -0.57
N PRO A 98 3.66 16.09 0.65
CA PRO A 98 2.85 16.10 1.88
C PRO A 98 2.01 17.37 2.07
N ILE A 99 2.52 18.54 1.67
CA ILE A 99 1.78 19.79 1.75
C ILE A 99 0.54 19.79 0.83
N VAL A 100 0.66 19.27 -0.39
CA VAL A 100 -0.45 19.14 -1.35
C VAL A 100 -1.49 18.17 -0.82
N MET A 101 -1.06 17.04 -0.28
CA MET A 101 -1.93 16.05 0.38
C MET A 101 -2.64 16.66 1.60
N SER A 102 -1.97 17.52 2.37
CA SER A 102 -2.56 18.23 3.50
C SER A 102 -3.66 19.21 3.07
N GLU A 103 -3.44 19.94 1.99
CA GLU A 103 -4.44 20.87 1.42
C GLU A 103 -5.66 20.09 0.92
N LYS A 104 -5.44 18.98 0.24
CA LYS A 104 -6.51 18.11 -0.23
C LYS A 104 -7.31 17.51 0.94
N ALA A 105 -6.65 16.98 1.97
CA ALA A 105 -7.28 16.48 3.18
C ALA A 105 -8.17 17.53 3.86
N ARG A 106 -7.68 18.77 3.96
CA ARG A 106 -8.46 19.90 4.52
C ARG A 106 -9.70 20.23 3.69
N SER A 107 -9.63 20.15 2.35
CA SER A 107 -10.78 20.40 1.48
C SER A 107 -11.94 19.43 1.74
N PHE A 108 -11.63 18.21 2.16
CA PHE A 108 -12.62 17.20 2.58
C PHE A 108 -12.94 17.22 4.08
N ARG A 109 -12.35 18.15 4.86
CA ARG A 109 -12.46 18.19 6.33
C ARG A 109 -12.07 16.85 6.98
N ALA A 110 -11.09 16.16 6.38
CA ALA A 110 -10.65 14.86 6.86
C ALA A 110 -10.10 14.95 8.29
N ASP A 111 -10.68 14.22 9.22
CA ASP A 111 -10.12 14.02 10.56
C ASP A 111 -8.91 13.07 10.45
N ALA A 112 -7.71 13.57 10.67
CA ALA A 112 -6.47 12.80 10.55
C ALA A 112 -6.42 11.57 11.48
N ARG A 113 -7.25 11.50 12.52
CA ARG A 113 -7.41 10.34 13.39
C ARG A 113 -8.16 9.21 12.71
N ILE A 114 -9.00 9.53 11.71
CA ILE A 114 -9.81 8.58 10.95
C ILE A 114 -9.24 8.42 9.54
N TRP A 115 -8.97 9.51 8.85
CA TRP A 115 -8.59 9.52 7.44
C TRP A 115 -7.22 10.17 7.23
N ARG A 116 -6.23 9.33 6.94
CA ARG A 116 -4.86 9.73 6.63
C ARG A 116 -4.67 9.84 5.12
N TRP A 117 -3.88 10.82 4.71
CA TRP A 117 -3.43 11.00 3.34
C TRP A 117 -1.91 10.83 3.29
N ALA A 118 -1.41 10.11 2.30
CA ALA A 118 0.00 9.73 2.25
C ALA A 118 0.59 9.86 0.86
N SER A 119 1.86 10.20 0.84
CA SER A 119 2.76 10.20 -0.29
C SER A 119 4.04 9.45 0.08
N GLY A 120 5.04 9.47 -0.79
CA GLY A 120 6.34 8.86 -0.54
C GLY A 120 7.32 9.18 -1.66
N LYS A 121 8.49 8.55 -1.64
CA LYS A 121 9.41 8.64 -2.77
C LYS A 121 8.82 7.92 -3.98
N PRO A 122 8.96 8.46 -5.22
CA PRO A 122 8.37 7.83 -6.41
C PRO A 122 8.64 6.31 -6.54
N PRO A 123 9.87 5.78 -6.38
CA PRO A 123 10.11 4.35 -6.48
C PRO A 123 9.44 3.52 -5.37
N ASP A 124 9.23 4.10 -4.19
CA ASP A 124 8.57 3.43 -3.07
C ASP A 124 7.07 3.33 -3.32
N VAL A 125 6.46 4.44 -3.75
CA VAL A 125 5.03 4.46 -4.10
C VAL A 125 4.76 3.53 -5.28
N GLU A 126 5.59 3.54 -6.32
CA GLU A 126 5.44 2.65 -7.47
C GLU A 126 5.46 1.17 -7.06
N ARG A 127 6.40 0.76 -6.20
CA ARG A 127 6.44 -0.61 -5.65
C ARG A 127 5.17 -0.97 -4.88
N LEU A 128 4.60 0.00 -4.14
CA LEU A 128 3.35 -0.21 -3.43
C LEU A 128 2.19 -0.41 -4.39
N LEU A 129 2.06 0.44 -5.41
CA LEU A 129 1.02 0.36 -6.42
C LEU A 129 1.08 -0.97 -7.20
N ASP A 130 2.28 -1.41 -7.58
CA ASP A 130 2.49 -2.70 -8.23
C ASP A 130 2.10 -3.87 -7.31
N ALA A 131 2.46 -3.82 -6.03
CA ALA A 131 2.11 -4.86 -5.06
C ALA A 131 0.60 -4.96 -4.79
N PHE A 132 -0.12 -3.86 -4.94
CA PHE A 132 -1.58 -3.82 -4.86
C PHE A 132 -2.26 -4.11 -6.20
N ASN A 133 -1.50 -4.37 -7.27
CA ASN A 133 -1.99 -4.53 -8.64
C ASN A 133 -2.91 -3.36 -9.07
N VAL A 134 -2.50 -2.13 -8.73
CA VAL A 134 -3.23 -0.94 -9.16
C VAL A 134 -3.14 -0.83 -10.68
N GLU A 135 -4.28 -0.69 -11.33
CA GLU A 135 -4.39 -0.70 -12.79
C GLU A 135 -3.56 0.41 -13.44
N ARG A 136 -2.89 0.09 -14.54
CA ARG A 136 -2.19 1.06 -15.40
C ARG A 136 -2.92 1.17 -16.73
N LEU A 137 -3.37 2.38 -17.06
CA LEU A 137 -3.94 2.74 -18.38
C LEU A 137 -3.09 3.85 -18.98
N ASP A 138 -2.68 3.68 -20.23
CA ASP A 138 -1.82 4.65 -20.95
C ASP A 138 -0.56 5.05 -20.16
N GLY A 139 0.04 4.07 -19.44
CA GLY A 139 1.24 4.27 -18.64
C GLY A 139 1.01 4.97 -17.30
N ARG A 140 -0.24 5.27 -16.91
CA ARG A 140 -0.61 5.90 -15.64
C ARG A 140 -1.38 4.94 -14.76
N PHE A 141 -1.23 5.07 -13.45
CA PHE A 141 -2.04 4.32 -12.48
C PHE A 141 -3.45 4.89 -12.36
N HIS A 142 -4.43 4.01 -12.17
CA HIS A 142 -5.84 4.36 -11.98
C HIS A 142 -6.42 3.67 -10.74
N GLY A 143 -6.95 4.48 -9.84
CA GLY A 143 -7.54 4.01 -8.57
C GLY A 143 -9.04 3.74 -8.71
N THR A 144 -9.44 2.59 -9.26
CA THR A 144 -10.85 2.21 -9.41
C THR A 144 -11.39 1.33 -8.27
N TYR A 145 -10.51 0.94 -7.35
CA TYR A 145 -10.83 0.05 -6.23
C TYR A 145 -10.41 0.62 -4.89
N ALA A 146 -11.11 0.19 -3.84
CA ALA A 146 -10.65 0.29 -2.47
C ALA A 146 -10.18 -1.07 -1.97
N TYR A 147 -9.14 -1.07 -1.16
CA TYR A 147 -8.56 -2.27 -0.55
C TYR A 147 -8.83 -2.24 0.95
N VAL A 148 -9.39 -3.31 1.50
CA VAL A 148 -9.56 -3.45 2.95
C VAL A 148 -8.38 -4.23 3.50
N LEU A 149 -7.64 -3.61 4.40
CA LEU A 149 -6.52 -4.22 5.10
C LEU A 149 -6.96 -4.64 6.51
N ASP A 150 -6.41 -5.76 6.97
CA ASP A 150 -6.49 -6.13 8.39
C ASP A 150 -5.57 -5.22 9.24
N ALA A 151 -5.57 -5.44 10.55
CA ALA A 151 -4.75 -4.67 11.49
C ALA A 151 -3.24 -4.89 11.36
N ARG A 152 -2.81 -5.85 10.54
CA ARG A 152 -1.40 -6.12 10.23
C ARG A 152 -0.98 -5.49 8.91
N GLY A 153 -1.90 -4.73 8.26
CA GLY A 153 -1.67 -4.14 6.95
C GLY A 153 -1.76 -5.13 5.79
N ILE A 154 -2.39 -6.30 5.99
CA ILE A 154 -2.54 -7.33 4.95
C ILE A 154 -3.85 -7.09 4.22
N PRO A 155 -3.85 -6.97 2.86
CA PRO A 155 -5.07 -6.88 2.07
C PRO A 155 -5.95 -8.13 2.26
N THR A 156 -7.22 -7.93 2.58
CA THR A 156 -8.20 -9.00 2.80
C THR A 156 -9.37 -8.93 1.84
N ARG A 157 -9.60 -7.79 1.23
CA ARG A 157 -10.72 -7.55 0.33
C ARG A 157 -10.41 -6.46 -0.68
N LEU A 158 -11.00 -6.58 -1.86
CA LEU A 158 -11.00 -5.59 -2.93
C LEU A 158 -12.44 -5.20 -3.23
N VAL A 159 -12.75 -3.91 -3.26
CA VAL A 159 -14.09 -3.35 -3.47
C VAL A 159 -14.05 -2.37 -4.63
N LEU A 160 -14.89 -2.59 -5.64
CA LEU A 160 -15.03 -1.65 -6.76
C LEU A 160 -15.67 -0.34 -6.27
N LEU A 161 -15.07 0.80 -6.58
CA LEU A 161 -15.59 2.12 -6.25
C LEU A 161 -16.82 2.47 -7.10
N SER A 162 -17.98 2.06 -6.62
CA SER A 162 -19.27 2.26 -7.26
C SER A 162 -20.30 2.80 -6.25
N THR A 163 -21.51 3.08 -6.72
CA THR A 163 -22.61 3.49 -5.83
C THR A 163 -22.87 2.43 -4.76
N GLY A 164 -22.81 2.83 -3.49
CA GLY A 164 -23.02 1.94 -2.34
C GLY A 164 -21.77 1.25 -1.80
N ALA A 165 -20.61 1.48 -2.40
CA ALA A 165 -19.33 0.93 -1.91
C ALA A 165 -18.98 1.41 -0.49
N ASP A 166 -19.45 2.57 -0.06
CA ASP A 166 -19.34 3.05 1.33
C ASP A 166 -19.94 2.06 2.35
N ARG A 167 -21.14 1.55 2.08
CA ARG A 167 -21.80 0.56 2.95
C ARG A 167 -21.10 -0.79 2.95
N GLU A 168 -20.61 -1.22 1.78
CA GLU A 168 -19.83 -2.45 1.65
C GLU A 168 -18.53 -2.34 2.46
N LEU A 169 -17.77 -1.27 2.26
CA LEU A 169 -16.53 -0.99 2.99
C LEU A 169 -16.75 -0.91 4.50
N LEU A 170 -17.83 -0.27 4.94
CA LEU A 170 -18.18 -0.19 6.37
C LEU A 170 -18.41 -1.58 6.97
N GLY A 171 -19.11 -2.47 6.25
CA GLY A 171 -19.34 -3.86 6.64
C GLY A 171 -18.04 -4.66 6.71
N ASP A 172 -17.18 -4.50 5.72
CA ASP A 172 -15.89 -5.19 5.65
C ASP A 172 -14.92 -4.73 6.76
N LEU A 173 -14.87 -3.44 7.05
CA LEU A 173 -14.07 -2.89 8.15
C LEU A 173 -14.52 -3.41 9.52
N ARG A 174 -15.85 -3.52 9.75
CA ARG A 174 -16.40 -4.14 10.96
C ARG A 174 -15.96 -5.60 11.10
N SER A 175 -16.10 -6.35 10.00
CA SER A 175 -15.73 -7.77 9.96
C SER A 175 -14.23 -7.98 10.17
N ALA A 176 -13.39 -7.11 9.60
CA ALA A 176 -11.94 -7.15 9.79
C ALA A 176 -11.52 -6.81 11.25
N GLY A 177 -12.28 -5.94 11.92
CA GLY A 177 -12.10 -5.64 13.35
C GLY A 177 -12.47 -6.80 14.27
N ALA A 178 -13.56 -7.49 13.97
CA ALA A 178 -14.06 -8.61 14.79
C ALA A 178 -13.11 -9.84 14.77
N ARG A 179 -12.31 -10.02 13.72
CA ARG A 179 -11.32 -11.13 13.63
C ARG A 179 -10.08 -10.98 14.52
N ARG A 180 -10.04 -9.99 15.40
CA ARG A 180 -8.95 -9.78 16.38
C ARG A 180 -9.12 -10.52 17.71
N GLY A 181 -10.31 -11.10 17.96
CA GLY A 181 -10.66 -11.77 19.23
C GLY A 181 -10.20 -13.24 19.31
#